data_25f557e94e8a347d39f61280aa337dbf
#
_entry.id   25f557e94e8a347d39f61280aa337dbf
#
_cell.length_a   1.000
_cell.length_b   1.000
_cell.length_c   1.000
_cell.angle_alpha   90.00
_cell.angle_beta   90.00
_cell.angle_gamma   90.00
#
_symmetry.space_group_name_H-M   'P 1'
#
loop_
_entity.id
_entity.type
_entity.pdbx_description
1 polymer ?
#
loop_
_entity_poly.entity_id
_entity_poly.type
_entity_poly.pdbx_seq_one_letter_code
_entity_poly.pdbx_strand_id
1 'polypeptide(L)'
;VGKYEVIVVKGNHDVMIGPIVKRFEKIKLANFFELDDLFIVHGDKILPNTGKIIIIGHEHPAVSFGEKPGEKYKCFLKGTWEKHPLIVMPSFNMLTVGSDIHHGKFLSPYLKKGLKNFEIYVVEDKTYYFGKVKDLPD
;
A
#
# COMPACT_ATOMS: atom_id res chain seq x y z
N VAL A 1 16.71 -4.37 17.56
CA VAL A 1 17.00 -4.92 16.22
C VAL A 1 18.05 -6.02 16.37
N GLY A 2 17.67 -7.13 16.99
CA GLY A 2 18.67 -8.11 17.40
C GLY A 2 19.08 -9.12 16.33
N LYS A 3 18.19 -10.03 15.98
CA LYS A 3 18.54 -11.27 15.27
C LYS A 3 18.33 -11.21 13.74
N TYR A 4 17.55 -10.24 13.27
CA TYR A 4 17.08 -10.17 11.87
C TYR A 4 17.69 -9.01 11.11
N GLU A 5 17.93 -9.21 9.82
CA GLU A 5 18.19 -8.15 8.86
C GLU A 5 16.87 -7.44 8.52
N VAL A 6 16.89 -6.11 8.50
CA VAL A 6 15.72 -5.28 8.18
C VAL A 6 15.99 -4.52 6.89
N ILE A 7 15.09 -4.62 5.93
CA ILE A 7 15.14 -3.86 4.70
C ILE A 7 14.04 -2.81 4.74
N VAL A 8 14.42 -1.54 4.67
CA VAL A 8 13.49 -0.41 4.62
C VAL A 8 13.36 0.05 3.18
N VAL A 9 12.16 -0.10 2.61
CA VAL A 9 11.83 0.45 1.29
C VAL A 9 11.50 1.92 1.46
N LYS A 10 12.32 2.79 0.86
CA LYS A 10 12.23 4.24 1.04
C LYS A 10 10.99 4.82 0.35
N GLY A 11 10.22 5.61 1.09
CA GLY A 11 9.12 6.42 0.59
C GLY A 11 9.55 7.85 0.22
N ASN A 12 8.64 8.60 -0.41
CA ASN A 12 8.86 9.97 -0.85
C ASN A 12 9.06 10.97 0.32
N HIS A 13 8.53 10.64 1.52
CA HIS A 13 8.70 11.46 2.73
C HIS A 13 9.93 11.08 3.57
N ASP A 14 10.63 10.00 3.24
CA ASP A 14 11.75 9.47 4.02
C ASP A 14 13.10 10.14 3.69
N VAL A 15 13.11 11.45 3.48
CA VAL A 15 14.29 12.20 3.04
C VAL A 15 15.45 12.07 4.04
N MET A 16 15.14 12.07 5.35
CA MET A 16 16.12 12.06 6.44
C MET A 16 16.46 10.66 6.96
N ILE A 17 15.85 9.60 6.44
CA ILE A 17 16.05 8.25 6.96
C ILE A 17 17.47 7.71 6.73
N GLY A 18 18.13 8.13 5.65
CA GLY A 18 19.46 7.65 5.27
C GLY A 18 20.52 7.78 6.36
N PRO A 19 20.73 8.97 6.96
CA PRO A 19 21.65 9.14 8.08
C PRO A 19 21.30 8.31 9.31
N ILE A 20 20.01 8.06 9.55
CA ILE A 20 19.53 7.25 10.69
C ILE A 20 19.87 5.78 10.47
N VAL A 21 19.55 5.25 9.30
CA VAL A 21 19.79 3.84 8.93
C VAL A 21 21.28 3.48 8.99
N LYS A 22 22.16 4.40 8.57
CA LYS A 22 23.62 4.20 8.62
C LYS A 22 24.19 3.90 10.02
N ARG A 23 23.42 4.20 11.08
CA ARG A 23 23.83 3.89 12.47
C ARG A 23 23.56 2.44 12.88
N PHE A 24 22.89 1.66 12.03
CA PHE A 24 22.47 0.30 12.32
C PHE A 24 22.98 -0.66 11.23
N GLU A 25 23.91 -1.52 11.58
CA GLU A 25 24.54 -2.45 10.63
C GLU A 25 23.56 -3.43 9.97
N LYS A 26 22.46 -3.78 10.67
CA LYS A 26 21.45 -4.74 10.19
C LYS A 26 20.26 -4.11 9.49
N ILE A 27 20.27 -2.80 9.27
CA ILE A 27 19.20 -2.10 8.55
C ILE A 27 19.74 -1.62 7.20
N LYS A 28 19.10 -2.05 6.12
CA LYS A 28 19.43 -1.63 4.75
C LYS A 28 18.32 -0.75 4.20
N LEU A 29 18.70 0.29 3.46
CA LEU A 29 17.77 1.16 2.77
C LEU A 29 17.78 0.80 1.27
N ALA A 30 16.60 0.59 0.70
CA ALA A 30 16.42 0.26 -0.70
C ALA A 30 15.29 1.09 -1.34
N ASN A 31 15.31 1.27 -2.65
CA ASN A 31 14.21 1.88 -3.39
C ASN A 31 13.08 0.88 -3.68
N PHE A 32 13.41 -0.40 -3.74
CA PHE A 32 12.51 -1.53 -3.89
C PHE A 32 13.15 -2.77 -3.27
N PHE A 33 12.35 -3.79 -3.03
CA PHE A 33 12.80 -5.09 -2.58
C PHE A 33 12.13 -6.19 -3.39
N GLU A 34 12.90 -7.17 -3.80
CA GLU A 34 12.40 -8.35 -4.51
C GLU A 34 12.57 -9.59 -3.64
N LEU A 35 11.52 -10.37 -3.53
CA LEU A 35 11.51 -11.65 -2.83
C LEU A 35 10.66 -12.62 -3.64
N ASP A 36 11.28 -13.65 -4.20
CA ASP A 36 10.65 -14.61 -5.09
C ASP A 36 9.84 -13.90 -6.20
N ASP A 37 8.54 -14.12 -6.27
CA ASP A 37 7.63 -13.50 -7.24
C ASP A 37 7.07 -12.14 -6.78
N LEU A 38 7.56 -11.59 -5.68
CA LEU A 38 7.12 -10.31 -5.16
C LEU A 38 8.06 -9.18 -5.54
N PHE A 39 7.49 -8.04 -5.92
CA PHE A 39 8.16 -6.77 -6.13
C PHE A 39 7.55 -5.73 -5.20
N ILE A 40 8.28 -5.36 -4.17
CA ILE A 40 7.83 -4.46 -3.11
C ILE A 40 8.45 -3.09 -3.32
N VAL A 41 7.62 -2.07 -3.48
CA VAL A 41 8.01 -0.68 -3.73
C VAL A 41 7.09 0.26 -2.97
N HIS A 42 7.54 1.48 -2.66
CA HIS A 42 6.69 2.44 -1.95
C HIS A 42 5.42 2.80 -2.74
N GLY A 43 5.52 3.07 -4.03
CA GLY A 43 4.37 3.31 -4.90
C GLY A 43 4.16 4.77 -5.31
N ASP A 44 5.04 5.69 -4.90
CA ASP A 44 5.03 7.10 -5.34
C ASP A 44 5.50 7.30 -6.78
N LYS A 45 6.20 6.33 -7.33
CA LYS A 45 6.68 6.30 -8.71
C LYS A 45 6.70 4.88 -9.26
N ILE A 46 6.56 4.74 -10.58
CA ILE A 46 6.69 3.46 -11.26
C ILE A 46 8.18 3.13 -11.40
N LEU A 47 8.54 1.93 -10.96
CA LEU A 47 9.87 1.35 -11.18
C LEU A 47 9.78 0.16 -12.13
N PRO A 48 10.86 -0.17 -12.86
CA PRO A 48 10.90 -1.34 -13.73
C PRO A 48 10.58 -2.61 -12.94
N ASN A 49 9.65 -3.40 -13.45
CA ASN A 49 9.21 -4.66 -12.89
C ASN A 49 9.17 -5.74 -13.97
N THR A 50 9.67 -6.91 -13.67
CA THR A 50 9.80 -8.04 -14.60
C THR A 50 8.79 -9.16 -14.32
N GLY A 51 7.49 -8.85 -14.41
CA GLY A 51 6.44 -9.86 -14.35
C GLY A 51 6.04 -10.35 -12.97
N LYS A 52 6.41 -9.62 -11.91
CA LYS A 52 6.14 -9.99 -10.51
C LYS A 52 4.82 -9.43 -9.99
N ILE A 53 4.36 -9.97 -8.87
CA ILE A 53 3.27 -9.41 -8.07
C ILE A 53 3.79 -8.13 -7.41
N ILE A 54 3.14 -7.00 -7.69
CA ILE A 54 3.55 -5.69 -7.17
C ILE A 54 2.85 -5.43 -5.85
N ILE A 55 3.62 -5.03 -4.84
CA ILE A 55 3.10 -4.60 -3.54
C ILE A 55 3.51 -3.15 -3.33
N ILE A 56 2.53 -2.26 -3.09
CA ILE A 56 2.76 -0.85 -2.82
C ILE A 56 2.14 -0.42 -1.49
N GLY A 57 2.72 0.61 -0.87
CA GLY A 57 2.14 1.37 0.24
C GLY A 57 1.54 2.68 -0.24
N HIS A 58 2.16 3.80 0.09
CA HIS A 58 1.94 5.18 -0.34
C HIS A 58 0.50 5.71 -0.24
N GLU A 59 -0.49 5.01 -0.80
CA GLU A 59 -1.88 5.47 -0.90
C GLU A 59 -2.66 5.38 0.41
N HIS A 60 -2.28 4.46 1.30
CA HIS A 60 -2.95 4.22 2.57
C HIS A 60 -4.47 4.01 2.44
N PRO A 61 -4.96 3.03 1.67
CA PRO A 61 -6.37 2.89 1.39
C PRO A 61 -7.20 2.62 2.63
N ALA A 62 -8.36 3.28 2.69
CA ALA A 62 -9.41 3.05 3.67
C ALA A 62 -10.78 3.14 3.00
N VAL A 63 -11.78 2.53 3.58
CA VAL A 63 -13.17 2.54 3.11
C VAL A 63 -14.10 3.04 4.20
N SER A 64 -15.07 3.87 3.83
CA SER A 64 -16.17 4.29 4.69
C SER A 64 -17.47 3.58 4.30
N PHE A 65 -18.29 3.21 5.29
CA PHE A 65 -19.58 2.56 5.08
C PHE A 65 -20.72 3.49 5.54
N GLY A 66 -20.88 4.61 4.89
CA GLY A 66 -22.03 5.51 4.83
C GLY A 66 -22.82 5.93 6.09
N GLU A 67 -22.88 5.14 7.16
CA GLU A 67 -23.78 5.41 8.29
C GLU A 67 -23.25 6.43 9.31
N LYS A 68 -21.94 6.59 9.41
CA LYS A 68 -21.29 7.55 10.32
C LYS A 68 -20.23 8.35 9.58
N PRO A 69 -20.45 9.65 9.37
CA PRO A 69 -19.45 10.52 8.77
C PRO A 69 -18.11 10.44 9.54
N GLY A 70 -17.04 10.08 8.83
CA GLY A 70 -15.69 10.04 9.39
C GLY A 70 -15.23 8.68 9.91
N GLU A 71 -16.09 7.66 10.00
CA GLU A 71 -15.67 6.30 10.32
C GLU A 71 -15.07 5.63 9.07
N LYS A 72 -13.77 5.32 9.15
CA LYS A 72 -13.04 4.69 8.05
C LYS A 72 -12.31 3.46 8.53
N TYR A 73 -12.37 2.43 7.74
CA TYR A 73 -11.71 1.16 7.98
C TYR A 73 -10.54 0.98 7.03
N LYS A 74 -9.36 0.73 7.55
CA LYS A 74 -8.17 0.43 6.75
C LYS A 74 -8.42 -0.82 5.93
N CYS A 75 -7.97 -0.83 4.68
CA CYS A 75 -8.14 -1.99 3.82
C CYS A 75 -6.94 -2.23 2.93
N PHE A 76 -6.69 -3.50 2.60
CA PHE A 76 -5.90 -3.86 1.45
C PHE A 76 -6.78 -3.76 0.21
N LEU A 77 -6.15 -3.36 -0.91
CA LEU A 77 -6.77 -3.48 -2.23
C LEU A 77 -6.00 -4.49 -3.06
N LYS A 78 -6.71 -5.37 -3.75
CA LYS A 78 -6.12 -6.36 -4.65
C LYS A 78 -6.71 -6.19 -6.04
N GLY A 79 -5.87 -5.95 -7.01
CA GLY A 79 -6.29 -5.75 -8.39
C GLY A 79 -5.16 -5.99 -9.36
N THR A 80 -5.14 -5.25 -10.47
CA THR A 80 -4.11 -5.34 -11.49
C THR A 80 -3.63 -3.96 -11.90
N TRP A 81 -2.35 -3.85 -12.16
CA TRP A 81 -1.74 -2.74 -12.86
C TRP A 81 -1.12 -3.27 -14.15
N GLU A 82 -1.65 -2.79 -15.30
CA GLU A 82 -1.34 -3.37 -16.61
C GLU A 82 -1.64 -4.88 -16.65
N LYS A 83 -0.60 -5.73 -16.70
CA LYS A 83 -0.72 -7.19 -16.69
C LYS A 83 -0.29 -7.83 -15.36
N HIS A 84 0.13 -7.01 -14.39
CA HIS A 84 0.68 -7.49 -13.13
C HIS A 84 -0.36 -7.46 -12.02
N PRO A 85 -0.45 -8.51 -11.20
CA PRO A 85 -1.20 -8.43 -9.94
C PRO A 85 -0.64 -7.29 -9.08
N LEU A 86 -1.53 -6.49 -8.49
CA LEU A 86 -1.19 -5.35 -7.64
C LEU A 86 -1.91 -5.46 -6.30
N ILE A 87 -1.14 -5.35 -5.22
CA ILE A 87 -1.63 -5.25 -3.85
C ILE A 87 -1.27 -3.88 -3.31
N VAL A 88 -2.26 -3.15 -2.80
CA VAL A 88 -2.07 -1.86 -2.13
C VAL A 88 -2.27 -2.07 -0.64
N MET A 89 -1.24 -1.76 0.15
CA MET A 89 -1.24 -1.94 1.59
C MET A 89 -1.81 -0.70 2.31
N PRO A 90 -2.62 -0.87 3.35
CA PRO A 90 -2.99 0.23 4.24
C PRO A 90 -1.77 0.73 5.04
N SER A 91 -1.89 1.93 5.63
CA SER A 91 -0.90 2.41 6.59
C SER A 91 -0.84 1.51 7.82
N PHE A 92 0.36 1.09 8.20
CA PHE A 92 0.60 0.40 9.48
C PHE A 92 0.46 1.35 10.68
N ASN A 93 0.68 2.65 10.47
CA ASN A 93 0.59 3.67 11.52
C ASN A 93 -0.87 3.82 12.00
N MET A 94 -1.10 3.59 13.30
CA MET A 94 -2.42 3.69 13.92
C MET A 94 -3.02 5.11 13.89
N LEU A 95 -2.19 6.14 13.81
CA LEU A 95 -2.61 7.55 13.77
C LEU A 95 -3.06 8.00 12.38
N THR A 96 -2.71 7.25 11.35
CA THR A 96 -3.10 7.57 9.97
C THR A 96 -4.42 6.88 9.64
N VAL A 97 -5.47 7.67 9.45
CA VAL A 97 -6.82 7.17 9.13
C VAL A 97 -6.85 6.53 7.73
N GLY A 98 -6.06 7.05 6.80
CA GLY A 98 -6.02 6.60 5.40
C GLY A 98 -6.88 7.43 4.45
N SER A 99 -6.69 7.20 3.15
CA SER A 99 -7.42 7.84 2.06
C SER A 99 -8.65 7.03 1.70
N ASP A 100 -9.81 7.69 1.66
CA ASP A 100 -11.06 7.04 1.29
C ASP A 100 -11.08 6.69 -0.20
N ILE A 101 -11.28 5.41 -0.49
CA ILE A 101 -11.27 4.89 -1.87
C ILE A 101 -12.48 5.33 -2.71
N HIS A 102 -13.55 5.84 -2.10
CA HIS A 102 -14.71 6.41 -2.82
C HIS A 102 -14.37 7.72 -3.55
N HIS A 103 -13.42 8.50 -3.06
CA HIS A 103 -13.19 9.85 -3.57
C HIS A 103 -12.37 9.91 -4.87
N GLY A 104 -11.87 8.79 -5.37
CA GLY A 104 -11.32 8.66 -6.73
C GLY A 104 -10.06 9.47 -7.07
N LYS A 105 -9.45 10.16 -6.11
CA LYS A 105 -8.20 10.90 -6.30
C LYS A 105 -7.04 10.11 -5.70
N PHE A 106 -6.27 9.45 -6.56
CA PHE A 106 -5.16 8.62 -6.14
C PHE A 106 -3.82 9.29 -6.45
N LEU A 107 -2.92 9.28 -5.47
CA LEU A 107 -1.58 9.86 -5.56
C LEU A 107 -0.63 8.92 -6.33
N SER A 108 -0.79 7.61 -6.11
CA SER A 108 0.05 6.61 -6.74
C SER A 108 -0.17 6.51 -8.24
N PRO A 109 0.89 6.56 -9.07
CA PRO A 109 0.78 6.37 -10.51
C PRO A 109 0.29 4.97 -10.91
N TYR A 110 0.44 3.96 -10.03
CA TYR A 110 -0.10 2.62 -10.22
C TYR A 110 -1.65 2.59 -10.22
N LEU A 111 -2.30 3.59 -9.62
CA LEU A 111 -3.76 3.65 -9.45
C LEU A 111 -4.48 4.65 -10.38
N LYS A 112 -3.74 5.31 -11.27
CA LYS A 112 -4.31 6.33 -12.19
C LYS A 112 -5.45 5.84 -13.08
N LYS A 113 -5.52 4.54 -13.38
CA LYS A 113 -6.61 3.93 -14.16
C LYS A 113 -7.88 3.68 -13.33
N GLY A 114 -7.86 4.03 -12.04
CA GLY A 114 -8.96 3.85 -11.10
C GLY A 114 -9.00 2.48 -10.44
N LEU A 115 -9.89 2.33 -9.46
CA LEU A 115 -9.97 1.16 -8.57
C LEU A 115 -11.21 0.30 -8.80
N LYS A 116 -12.08 0.59 -9.76
CA LYS A 116 -13.42 -0.04 -9.91
C LYS A 116 -13.42 -1.57 -9.78
N ASN A 117 -12.40 -2.22 -10.33
CA ASN A 117 -12.30 -3.69 -10.33
C ASN A 117 -11.42 -4.26 -9.21
N PHE A 118 -10.89 -3.41 -8.32
CA PHE A 118 -10.11 -3.86 -7.17
C PHE A 118 -11.01 -4.49 -6.12
N GLU A 119 -10.56 -5.58 -5.55
CA GLU A 119 -11.15 -6.26 -4.40
C GLU A 119 -10.70 -5.55 -3.11
N ILE A 120 -11.62 -5.47 -2.15
CA ILE A 120 -11.42 -4.79 -0.87
C ILE A 120 -11.32 -5.85 0.23
N TYR A 121 -10.28 -5.75 1.05
CA TYR A 121 -10.08 -6.56 2.23
C TYR A 121 -9.89 -5.64 3.44
N VAL A 122 -10.95 -5.46 4.22
CA VAL A 122 -10.94 -4.62 5.43
C VAL A 122 -10.11 -5.28 6.53
N VAL A 123 -9.36 -4.46 7.26
CA VAL A 123 -8.47 -4.91 8.33
C VAL A 123 -9.07 -4.56 9.70
N GLU A 124 -9.33 -5.60 10.49
CA GLU A 124 -9.72 -5.52 11.90
C GLU A 124 -8.87 -6.52 12.71
N ASP A 125 -9.48 -7.46 13.42
CA ASP A 125 -8.80 -8.59 14.06
C ASP A 125 -8.17 -9.56 13.04
N LYS A 126 -8.76 -9.58 11.86
CA LYS A 126 -8.28 -10.28 10.65
C LYS A 126 -8.64 -9.48 9.41
N THR A 127 -8.45 -10.03 8.23
CA THR A 127 -8.89 -9.42 6.97
C THR A 127 -10.24 -9.99 6.55
N TYR A 128 -11.17 -9.10 6.19
CA TYR A 128 -12.51 -9.43 5.71
C TYR A 128 -12.69 -9.00 4.26
N TYR A 129 -13.11 -9.92 3.40
CA TYR A 129 -13.42 -9.61 2.01
C TYR A 129 -14.75 -8.86 1.91
N PHE A 130 -14.75 -7.70 1.24
CA PHE A 130 -15.90 -6.80 1.11
C PHE A 130 -16.37 -6.58 -0.33
N GLY A 131 -16.01 -7.47 -1.27
CA GLY A 131 -16.38 -7.31 -2.67
C GLY A 131 -15.43 -6.39 -3.43
N LYS A 132 -15.93 -5.78 -4.50
CA LYS A 132 -15.14 -4.87 -5.35
C LYS A 132 -15.55 -3.42 -5.11
N VAL A 133 -14.62 -2.50 -5.39
CA VAL A 133 -14.86 -1.06 -5.24
C VAL A 133 -16.11 -0.59 -5.99
N LYS A 134 -16.38 -1.13 -7.20
CA LYS A 134 -17.57 -0.80 -7.99
C LYS A 134 -18.90 -1.26 -7.38
N ASP A 135 -18.86 -2.18 -6.42
CA ASP A 135 -20.03 -2.79 -5.79
C ASP A 135 -20.34 -2.12 -4.44
N LEU A 136 -19.53 -1.15 -4.02
CA LEU A 136 -19.79 -0.34 -2.83
C LEU A 136 -21.00 0.57 -3.04
N PRO A 137 -21.84 0.78 -2.01
CA PRO A 137 -22.89 1.79 -2.06
C PRO A 137 -22.29 3.19 -2.15
N ASP A 138 -23.00 4.09 -2.85
CA ASP A 138 -22.68 5.51 -2.97
C ASP A 138 -22.78 6.24 -1.61
#